data_d29627ca7c6d3b130680e149d7b1a4b1
#
_entry.id   d29627ca7c6d3b130680e149d7b1a4b1
#
_cell.length_a   1.000
_cell.length_b   1.000
_cell.length_c   1.000
_cell.angle_alpha   90.00
_cell.angle_beta   90.00
_cell.angle_gamma   90.00
#
_symmetry.space_group_name_H-M   'P 1'
#
loop_
_entity.id
_entity.type
_entity.pdbx_description
1 polymer ?
#
loop_
_entity_poly.entity_id
_entity_poly.type
_entity_poly.pdbx_seq_one_letter_code
_entity_poly.pdbx_strand_id
1 'polypeptide(L)'
;VQIYVSGIHTDVGKTHFSAAFCANFKYDYFKLIQAGTPTDSEFIAKFSPKTKVFKEGVFLQTPASPHLGKIKEKLDYKALDIILPKSENLLIELAGGLFSPMDENYTMIDFMNIFKRPTILVAKYYLGSINHILLSIEALKQRNINILALVMMGKKDSLQDDFIKNYAKIPIINLNFFDKNNILNKNFQEQMQEILQLKIP
;
A
#
# COMPACT_ATOMS: atom_id res chain seq x y z
N VAL A 1 4.73 12.04 -9.49
CA VAL A 1 5.36 10.78 -9.04
C VAL A 1 4.30 9.73 -8.74
N GLN A 2 4.49 8.50 -9.20
CA GLN A 2 3.61 7.38 -8.89
C GLN A 2 4.26 6.48 -7.84
N ILE A 3 3.50 6.12 -6.79
CA ILE A 3 4.00 5.37 -5.64
C ILE A 3 3.10 4.16 -5.38
N TYR A 4 3.70 2.99 -5.16
CA TYR A 4 2.97 1.81 -4.69
C TYR A 4 2.77 1.85 -3.17
N VAL A 5 1.59 1.43 -2.73
CA VAL A 5 1.31 1.07 -1.33
C VAL A 5 1.09 -0.43 -1.26
N SER A 6 1.98 -1.13 -0.59
CA SER A 6 1.87 -2.56 -0.34
C SER A 6 1.77 -2.84 1.15
N GLY A 7 1.18 -3.96 1.52
CA GLY A 7 1.13 -4.42 2.91
C GLY A 7 1.98 -5.65 3.13
N ILE A 8 2.37 -5.92 4.38
CA ILE A 8 2.95 -7.21 4.75
C ILE A 8 1.92 -8.33 4.66
N HIS A 9 0.62 -7.99 4.78
CA HIS A 9 -0.54 -8.86 4.50
C HIS A 9 -1.84 -8.04 4.41
N THR A 10 -3.00 -8.70 4.37
CA THR A 10 -4.33 -8.05 4.46
C THR A 10 -4.55 -7.42 5.84
N ASP A 11 -5.41 -6.40 5.93
CA ASP A 11 -5.83 -5.72 7.18
C ASP A 11 -4.71 -5.10 8.04
N VAL A 12 -3.62 -4.70 7.41
CA VAL A 12 -2.54 -3.96 8.09
C VAL A 12 -2.75 -2.45 8.09
N GLY A 13 -3.82 -1.94 7.47
CA GLY A 13 -4.14 -0.52 7.44
C GLY A 13 -3.71 0.22 6.17
N LYS A 14 -3.49 -0.48 5.05
CA LYS A 14 -3.14 0.16 3.76
C LYS A 14 -4.10 1.28 3.40
N THR A 15 -5.40 1.01 3.42
CA THR A 15 -6.44 1.96 3.03
C THR A 15 -6.52 3.17 3.97
N HIS A 16 -6.29 2.98 5.28
CA HIS A 16 -6.15 4.10 6.22
C HIS A 16 -4.93 4.96 5.89
N PHE A 17 -3.77 4.34 5.68
CA PHE A 17 -2.58 5.04 5.26
C PHE A 17 -2.82 5.79 3.94
N SER A 18 -3.39 5.15 2.94
CA SER A 18 -3.67 5.75 1.62
C SER A 18 -4.57 6.98 1.74
N ALA A 19 -5.63 6.92 2.57
CA ALA A 19 -6.50 8.06 2.81
C ALA A 19 -5.75 9.23 3.46
N ALA A 20 -4.95 8.97 4.51
CA ALA A 20 -4.13 9.98 5.14
C ALA A 20 -3.10 10.57 4.18
N PHE A 21 -2.45 9.73 3.39
CA PHE A 21 -1.45 10.16 2.41
C PHE A 21 -2.07 11.07 1.34
N CYS A 22 -3.16 10.65 0.71
CA CYS A 22 -3.85 11.44 -0.31
C CYS A 22 -4.37 12.77 0.24
N ALA A 23 -4.95 12.78 1.45
CA ALA A 23 -5.43 14.00 2.09
C ALA A 23 -4.33 15.01 2.39
N ASN A 24 -3.15 14.54 2.81
CA ASN A 24 -2.02 15.40 3.22
C ASN A 24 -1.14 15.85 2.04
N PHE A 25 -1.00 15.03 0.98
CA PHE A 25 -0.04 15.26 -0.12
C PHE A 25 -0.67 15.50 -1.49
N LYS A 26 -2.01 15.54 -1.58
CA LYS A 26 -2.77 15.80 -2.82
C LYS A 26 -2.44 14.81 -3.94
N TYR A 27 -2.29 13.54 -3.60
CA TYR A 27 -2.17 12.46 -4.59
C TYR A 27 -3.54 11.99 -5.02
N ASP A 28 -3.66 11.63 -6.29
CA ASP A 28 -4.79 10.85 -6.80
C ASP A 28 -4.66 9.40 -6.30
N TYR A 29 -5.77 8.68 -6.27
CA TYR A 29 -5.81 7.32 -5.77
C TYR A 29 -6.27 6.32 -6.83
N PHE A 30 -5.61 5.18 -6.87
CA PHE A 30 -5.98 4.05 -7.70
C PHE A 30 -5.82 2.74 -6.93
N LYS A 31 -6.89 1.95 -6.86
CA LYS A 31 -6.83 0.57 -6.37
C LYS A 31 -6.50 -0.36 -7.53
N LEU A 32 -5.39 -1.10 -7.44
CA LEU A 32 -4.98 -1.98 -8.53
C LEU A 32 -5.97 -3.14 -8.73
N ILE A 33 -6.31 -3.85 -7.66
CA ILE A 33 -7.37 -4.87 -7.62
C ILE A 33 -8.15 -4.69 -6.33
N GLN A 34 -9.47 -4.57 -6.45
CA GLN A 34 -10.40 -4.58 -5.32
C GLN A 34 -11.05 -5.96 -5.23
N ALA A 35 -11.07 -6.54 -4.03
CA ALA A 35 -11.79 -7.79 -3.75
C ALA A 35 -12.74 -7.58 -2.57
N GLY A 36 -14.04 -7.78 -2.82
CA GLY A 36 -15.10 -7.56 -1.84
C GLY A 36 -15.52 -6.11 -1.66
N THR A 37 -16.55 -5.93 -0.85
CA THR A 37 -17.14 -4.64 -0.45
C THR A 37 -17.21 -4.53 1.07
N PRO A 38 -17.23 -3.30 1.68
CA PRO A 38 -17.11 -2.01 1.01
C PRO A 38 -15.75 -1.84 0.34
N THR A 39 -15.67 -1.00 -0.70
CA THR A 39 -14.42 -0.83 -1.45
C THR A 39 -13.45 0.13 -0.76
N ASP A 40 -12.14 -0.06 -1.01
CA ASP A 40 -11.12 0.88 -0.53
C ASP A 40 -11.32 2.26 -1.16
N SER A 41 -11.77 2.32 -2.43
CA SER A 41 -12.10 3.57 -3.13
C SER A 41 -13.21 4.38 -2.42
N GLU A 42 -14.26 3.70 -1.93
CA GLU A 42 -15.31 4.36 -1.13
C GLU A 42 -14.77 4.92 0.17
N PHE A 43 -13.86 4.19 0.83
CA PHE A 43 -13.19 4.68 2.04
C PHE A 43 -12.36 5.93 1.74
N ILE A 44 -11.56 5.92 0.66
CA ILE A 44 -10.77 7.10 0.26
C ILE A 44 -11.68 8.30 -0.02
N ALA A 45 -12.73 8.13 -0.82
CA ALA A 45 -13.69 9.19 -1.13
C ALA A 45 -14.35 9.79 0.12
N LYS A 46 -14.64 8.95 1.12
CA LYS A 46 -15.24 9.38 2.39
C LYS A 46 -14.28 10.17 3.28
N PHE A 47 -13.02 9.75 3.38
CA PHE A 47 -12.05 10.32 4.32
C PHE A 47 -11.15 11.38 3.67
N SER A 48 -10.95 11.34 2.38
CA SER A 48 -10.20 12.32 1.60
C SER A 48 -11.02 12.83 0.40
N PRO A 49 -12.11 13.62 0.64
CA PRO A 49 -13.09 13.97 -0.39
C PRO A 49 -12.54 14.86 -1.52
N LYS A 50 -11.35 15.41 -1.35
CA LYS A 50 -10.67 16.19 -2.41
C LYS A 50 -9.78 15.34 -3.30
N THR A 51 -9.57 14.08 -2.96
CA THR A 51 -8.77 13.14 -3.74
C THR A 51 -9.55 12.70 -4.97
N LYS A 52 -8.92 12.77 -6.12
CA LYS A 52 -9.44 12.13 -7.33
C LYS A 52 -9.23 10.62 -7.22
N VAL A 53 -10.33 9.89 -7.12
CA VAL A 53 -10.33 8.43 -7.05
C VAL A 53 -10.62 7.88 -8.43
N PHE A 54 -9.68 7.09 -8.98
CA PHE A 54 -9.90 6.38 -10.25
C PHE A 54 -10.69 5.09 -10.01
N LYS A 55 -11.38 4.63 -11.04
CA LYS A 55 -11.99 3.29 -11.04
C LYS A 55 -10.88 2.24 -10.83
N GLU A 56 -11.20 1.21 -10.09
CA GLU A 56 -10.28 0.09 -9.82
C GLU A 56 -9.82 -0.58 -11.13
N GLY A 57 -8.58 -1.05 -11.14
CA GLY A 57 -8.04 -1.80 -12.28
C GLY A 57 -8.82 -3.08 -12.56
N VAL A 58 -9.10 -3.83 -11.49
CA VAL A 58 -10.01 -4.97 -11.48
C VAL A 58 -10.88 -4.89 -10.24
N PHE A 59 -12.18 -5.14 -10.40
CA PHE A 59 -13.12 -5.30 -9.29
C PHE A 59 -13.65 -6.73 -9.24
N LEU A 60 -13.54 -7.35 -8.06
CA LEU A 60 -14.02 -8.68 -7.72
C LEU A 60 -15.05 -8.55 -6.60
N GLN A 61 -16.21 -9.15 -6.76
CA GLN A 61 -17.25 -9.18 -5.71
C GLN A 61 -16.84 -10.12 -4.57
N THR A 62 -16.12 -11.20 -4.89
CA THR A 62 -15.69 -12.21 -3.93
C THR A 62 -14.58 -11.67 -3.03
N PRO A 63 -14.77 -11.63 -1.68
CA PRO A 63 -13.72 -11.22 -0.74
C PRO A 63 -12.70 -12.35 -0.54
N ALA A 64 -11.86 -12.58 -1.55
CA ALA A 64 -10.81 -13.60 -1.56
C ALA A 64 -9.54 -13.05 -2.23
N SER A 65 -8.49 -13.87 -2.27
CA SER A 65 -7.33 -13.49 -3.09
C SER A 65 -7.75 -13.34 -4.56
N PRO A 66 -7.16 -12.38 -5.31
CA PRO A 66 -7.64 -12.03 -6.65
C PRO A 66 -7.78 -13.21 -7.62
N HIS A 67 -6.80 -14.14 -7.64
CA HIS A 67 -6.86 -15.32 -8.51
C HIS A 67 -8.07 -16.23 -8.20
N LEU A 68 -8.43 -16.39 -6.90
CA LEU A 68 -9.60 -17.16 -6.50
C LEU A 68 -10.90 -16.44 -6.88
N GLY A 69 -10.96 -15.12 -6.67
CA GLY A 69 -12.07 -14.30 -7.12
C GLY A 69 -12.29 -14.41 -8.63
N LYS A 70 -11.20 -14.28 -9.40
CA LYS A 70 -11.20 -14.44 -10.86
C LYS A 70 -11.83 -15.78 -11.29
N ILE A 71 -11.40 -16.89 -10.68
CA ILE A 71 -11.91 -18.24 -10.99
C ILE A 71 -13.39 -18.35 -10.63
N LYS A 72 -13.78 -17.94 -9.41
CA LYS A 72 -15.16 -18.03 -8.93
C LYS A 72 -16.14 -17.20 -9.76
N GLU A 73 -15.72 -16.02 -10.19
CA GLU A 73 -16.53 -15.08 -10.96
C GLU A 73 -16.38 -15.28 -12.47
N LYS A 74 -15.55 -16.22 -12.91
CA LYS A 74 -15.28 -16.52 -14.33
C LYS A 74 -14.85 -15.29 -15.11
N LEU A 75 -14.03 -14.43 -14.49
CA LEU A 75 -13.49 -13.23 -15.13
C LEU A 75 -12.26 -13.58 -15.97
N ASP A 76 -12.14 -12.94 -17.12
CA ASP A 76 -10.98 -13.09 -18.00
C ASP A 76 -10.17 -11.79 -18.01
N TYR A 77 -9.29 -11.63 -17.02
CA TYR A 77 -8.28 -10.58 -17.03
C TYR A 77 -6.88 -11.18 -16.83
N LYS A 78 -5.87 -10.48 -17.31
CA LYS A 78 -4.46 -10.79 -17.02
C LYS A 78 -3.87 -9.69 -16.17
N ALA A 79 -3.07 -10.07 -15.18
CA ALA A 79 -2.46 -9.13 -14.24
C ALA A 79 -1.68 -8.02 -14.93
N LEU A 80 -0.91 -8.34 -15.97
CA LEU A 80 -0.06 -7.39 -16.66
C LEU A 80 -0.80 -6.48 -17.66
N ASP A 81 -2.06 -6.80 -17.99
CA ASP A 81 -2.90 -5.97 -18.88
C ASP A 81 -3.62 -4.85 -18.11
N ILE A 82 -3.48 -4.80 -16.78
CA ILE A 82 -4.07 -3.74 -15.97
C ILE A 82 -3.37 -2.41 -16.27
N ILE A 83 -4.13 -1.46 -16.83
CA ILE A 83 -3.63 -0.16 -17.22
C ILE A 83 -3.65 0.79 -16.04
N LEU A 84 -2.49 1.34 -15.69
CA LEU A 84 -2.39 2.37 -14.65
C LEU A 84 -2.90 3.72 -15.20
N PRO A 85 -3.68 4.48 -14.39
CA PRO A 85 -4.16 5.79 -14.79
C PRO A 85 -3.02 6.79 -15.08
N LYS A 86 -3.25 7.67 -16.05
CA LYS A 86 -2.34 8.79 -16.28
C LYS A 86 -2.62 9.88 -15.23
N SER A 87 -1.71 10.00 -14.27
CA SER A 87 -1.67 11.06 -13.26
C SER A 87 -0.23 11.32 -12.88
N GLU A 88 0.12 12.57 -12.64
CA GLU A 88 1.47 12.96 -12.19
C GLU A 88 1.76 12.44 -10.79
N ASN A 89 0.81 12.61 -9.88
CA ASN A 89 0.91 12.18 -8.48
C ASN A 89 -0.16 11.12 -8.21
N LEU A 90 0.23 9.85 -8.29
CA LEU A 90 -0.69 8.72 -8.15
C LEU A 90 -0.23 7.78 -7.02
N LEU A 91 -1.09 7.53 -6.08
CA LEU A 91 -0.95 6.48 -5.09
C LEU A 91 -1.66 5.22 -5.59
N ILE A 92 -0.91 4.14 -5.78
CA ILE A 92 -1.42 2.87 -6.31
C ILE A 92 -1.45 1.87 -5.17
N GLU A 93 -2.63 1.58 -4.65
CA GLU A 93 -2.79 0.60 -3.57
C GLU A 93 -2.95 -0.82 -4.11
N LEU A 94 -2.10 -1.72 -3.62
CA LEU A 94 -2.12 -3.14 -3.95
C LEU A 94 -3.08 -3.92 -3.04
N ALA A 95 -3.49 -5.10 -3.46
CA ALA A 95 -4.32 -6.00 -2.65
C ALA A 95 -3.48 -6.96 -1.81
N GLY A 96 -3.86 -7.18 -0.55
CA GLY A 96 -3.21 -8.16 0.33
C GLY A 96 -1.74 -7.84 0.63
N GLY A 97 -0.90 -8.87 0.57
CA GLY A 97 0.55 -8.77 0.73
C GLY A 97 1.30 -8.96 -0.59
N LEU A 98 2.63 -8.91 -0.53
CA LEU A 98 3.51 -8.94 -1.73
C LEU A 98 3.29 -10.16 -2.63
N PHE A 99 3.10 -11.33 -2.05
CA PHE A 99 2.90 -12.58 -2.79
C PHE A 99 1.42 -12.95 -2.97
N SER A 100 0.49 -12.00 -2.75
CA SER A 100 -0.92 -12.22 -3.09
C SER A 100 -1.06 -12.46 -4.59
N PRO A 101 -1.62 -13.61 -5.01
CA PRO A 101 -1.77 -13.93 -6.43
C PRO A 101 -2.78 -12.99 -7.10
N MET A 102 -2.39 -12.40 -8.22
CA MET A 102 -3.24 -11.55 -9.05
C MET A 102 -4.05 -12.36 -10.05
N ASP A 103 -3.38 -13.30 -10.69
CA ASP A 103 -3.94 -14.28 -11.62
C ASP A 103 -3.19 -15.63 -11.47
N GLU A 104 -3.23 -16.48 -12.47
CA GLU A 104 -2.61 -17.79 -12.48
C GLU A 104 -1.08 -17.75 -12.54
N ASN A 105 -0.49 -16.62 -12.97
CA ASN A 105 0.94 -16.52 -13.29
C ASN A 105 1.68 -15.49 -12.47
N TYR A 106 0.99 -14.46 -11.94
CA TYR A 106 1.63 -13.30 -11.34
C TYR A 106 1.09 -12.99 -9.95
N THR A 107 2.01 -12.57 -9.07
CA THR A 107 1.71 -11.99 -7.75
C THR A 107 1.85 -10.47 -7.78
N MET A 108 1.43 -9.81 -6.70
CA MET A 108 1.57 -8.35 -6.57
C MET A 108 3.02 -7.90 -6.72
N ILE A 109 3.98 -8.64 -6.15
CA ILE A 109 5.41 -8.26 -6.25
C ILE A 109 5.97 -8.45 -7.65
N ASP A 110 5.44 -9.39 -8.44
CA ASP A 110 5.85 -9.57 -9.83
C ASP A 110 5.39 -8.39 -10.68
N PHE A 111 4.16 -7.91 -10.47
CA PHE A 111 3.65 -6.69 -11.09
C PHE A 111 4.52 -5.48 -10.72
N MET A 112 4.83 -5.31 -9.43
CA MET A 112 5.72 -4.24 -8.95
C MET A 112 7.12 -4.33 -9.57
N ASN A 113 7.63 -5.54 -9.78
CA ASN A 113 8.95 -5.76 -10.35
C ASN A 113 9.00 -5.43 -11.85
N ILE A 114 7.92 -5.65 -12.58
CA ILE A 114 7.81 -5.32 -14.01
C ILE A 114 7.56 -3.81 -14.19
N PHE A 115 6.60 -3.26 -13.47
CA PHE A 115 6.23 -1.85 -13.55
C PHE A 115 6.83 -1.05 -12.39
N LYS A 116 8.14 -1.00 -12.30
CA LYS A 116 8.92 -0.40 -11.20
C LYS A 116 8.41 0.99 -10.77
N ARG A 117 8.13 1.12 -9.51
CA ARG A 117 7.79 2.38 -8.81
C ARG A 117 8.39 2.35 -7.41
N PRO A 118 8.69 3.50 -6.80
CA PRO A 118 8.97 3.56 -5.38
C PRO A 118 7.76 3.05 -4.57
N THR A 119 8.04 2.43 -3.43
CA THR A 119 7.06 1.68 -2.66
C THR A 119 7.07 2.10 -1.20
N ILE A 120 5.90 2.29 -0.62
CA ILE A 120 5.68 2.39 0.81
C ILE A 120 5.12 1.04 1.28
N LEU A 121 5.81 0.43 2.25
CA LEU A 121 5.37 -0.82 2.88
C LEU A 121 4.57 -0.49 4.13
N VAL A 122 3.36 -1.02 4.25
CA VAL A 122 2.48 -0.82 5.41
C VAL A 122 2.42 -2.07 6.25
N ALA A 123 2.57 -1.90 7.56
CA ALA A 123 2.48 -2.95 8.57
C ALA A 123 1.69 -2.45 9.79
N LYS A 124 1.32 -3.34 10.67
CA LYS A 124 0.79 -3.01 12.01
C LYS A 124 1.48 -3.85 13.06
N TYR A 125 1.40 -3.41 14.32
CA TYR A 125 1.97 -4.14 15.45
C TYR A 125 1.10 -5.34 15.83
N TYR A 126 1.70 -6.52 15.86
CA TYR A 126 1.13 -7.78 16.40
C TYR A 126 2.25 -8.79 16.64
N LEU A 127 1.99 -9.83 17.43
CA LEU A 127 2.96 -10.90 17.68
C LEU A 127 3.35 -11.61 16.38
N GLY A 128 4.64 -11.53 16.00
CA GLY A 128 5.16 -12.08 14.73
C GLY A 128 5.26 -11.05 13.60
N SER A 129 4.83 -9.78 13.80
CA SER A 129 4.89 -8.74 12.76
C SER A 129 6.32 -8.47 12.27
N ILE A 130 7.32 -8.52 13.15
CA ILE A 130 8.74 -8.34 12.78
C ILE A 130 9.14 -9.34 11.69
N ASN A 131 8.81 -10.62 11.87
CA ASN A 131 9.11 -11.65 10.85
C ASN A 131 8.47 -11.32 9.50
N HIS A 132 7.19 -10.97 9.47
CA HIS A 132 6.49 -10.65 8.23
C HIS A 132 7.01 -9.36 7.57
N ILE A 133 7.40 -8.38 8.38
CA ILE A 133 8.02 -7.14 7.91
C ILE A 133 9.36 -7.44 7.24
N LEU A 134 10.24 -8.18 7.92
CA LEU A 134 11.58 -8.47 7.38
C LEU A 134 11.51 -9.34 6.13
N LEU A 135 10.66 -10.36 6.09
CA LEU A 135 10.43 -11.16 4.88
C LEU A 135 9.95 -10.29 3.70
N SER A 136 9.05 -9.34 3.97
CA SER A 136 8.55 -8.42 2.94
C SER A 136 9.66 -7.46 2.45
N ILE A 137 10.46 -6.93 3.36
CA ILE A 137 11.59 -6.06 3.02
C ILE A 137 12.62 -6.81 2.17
N GLU A 138 12.99 -8.02 2.57
CA GLU A 138 13.93 -8.85 1.83
C GLU A 138 13.42 -9.19 0.43
N ALA A 139 12.14 -9.54 0.30
CA ALA A 139 11.52 -9.81 -1.00
C ALA A 139 11.57 -8.61 -1.94
N LEU A 140 11.35 -7.39 -1.42
CA LEU A 140 11.45 -6.14 -2.19
C LEU A 140 12.90 -5.83 -2.57
N LYS A 141 13.84 -5.97 -1.63
CA LYS A 141 15.27 -5.73 -1.87
C LYS A 141 15.85 -6.67 -2.94
N GLN A 142 15.54 -7.96 -2.87
CA GLN A 142 15.98 -8.95 -3.86
C GLN A 142 15.54 -8.62 -5.29
N ARG A 143 14.44 -7.87 -5.43
CA ARG A 143 13.93 -7.42 -6.73
C ARG A 143 14.34 -5.99 -7.09
N ASN A 144 15.22 -5.37 -6.31
CA ASN A 144 15.64 -3.98 -6.48
C ASN A 144 14.46 -3.00 -6.55
N ILE A 145 13.42 -3.22 -5.72
CA ILE A 145 12.29 -2.32 -5.58
C ILE A 145 12.63 -1.29 -4.50
N ASN A 146 12.57 -0.01 -4.85
CA ASN A 146 12.89 1.09 -3.93
C ASN A 146 11.85 1.20 -2.82
N ILE A 147 12.27 0.98 -1.58
CA ILE A 147 11.42 1.14 -0.38
C ILE A 147 11.64 2.55 0.17
N LEU A 148 10.63 3.42 0.04
CA LEU A 148 10.66 4.78 0.59
C LEU A 148 10.64 4.75 2.11
N ALA A 149 9.68 4.02 2.68
CA ALA A 149 9.49 3.87 4.10
C ALA A 149 8.72 2.59 4.46
N LEU A 150 8.86 2.16 5.70
CA LEU A 150 7.92 1.29 6.40
C LEU A 150 6.97 2.18 7.22
N VAL A 151 5.68 2.04 7.02
CA VAL A 151 4.65 2.68 7.84
C VAL A 151 4.08 1.67 8.82
N MET A 152 4.26 1.94 10.10
CA MET A 152 3.75 1.13 11.21
C MET A 152 2.44 1.72 11.71
N MET A 153 1.33 1.00 11.47
CA MET A 153 -0.02 1.41 11.86
C MET A 153 -0.34 1.01 13.30
N GLY A 154 -0.95 1.93 14.04
CA GLY A 154 -1.41 1.72 15.40
C GLY A 154 -0.50 2.30 16.48
N LYS A 155 -0.73 1.90 17.73
CA LYS A 155 0.03 2.42 18.88
C LYS A 155 1.50 2.01 18.74
N LYS A 156 2.39 2.98 18.77
CA LYS A 156 3.83 2.78 18.61
C LYS A 156 4.40 1.80 19.63
N ASP A 157 5.23 0.87 19.14
CA ASP A 157 6.12 0.01 19.93
C ASP A 157 7.57 0.31 19.55
N SER A 158 8.23 1.10 20.40
CA SER A 158 9.60 1.57 20.12
C SER A 158 10.61 0.44 20.07
N LEU A 159 10.41 -0.66 20.83
CA LEU A 159 11.35 -1.79 20.82
C LEU A 159 11.31 -2.54 19.48
N GLN A 160 10.12 -2.72 18.92
CA GLN A 160 9.98 -3.30 17.57
C GLN A 160 10.58 -2.37 16.50
N ASP A 161 10.25 -1.08 16.57
CA ASP A 161 10.75 -0.09 15.61
C ASP A 161 12.28 -0.01 15.61
N ASP A 162 12.90 0.04 16.79
CA ASP A 162 14.36 0.12 16.92
C ASP A 162 15.06 -1.11 16.34
N PHE A 163 14.51 -2.31 16.60
CA PHE A 163 15.04 -3.53 16.02
C PHE A 163 14.95 -3.50 14.49
N ILE A 164 13.77 -3.20 13.94
CA ILE A 164 13.54 -3.20 12.49
C ILE A 164 14.40 -2.13 11.82
N LYS A 165 14.48 -0.92 12.38
CA LYS A 165 15.29 0.19 11.86
C LYS A 165 16.77 -0.18 11.82
N ASN A 166 17.29 -0.79 12.89
CA ASN A 166 18.69 -1.19 12.99
C ASN A 166 19.03 -2.35 12.04
N TYR A 167 18.11 -3.30 11.84
CA TYR A 167 18.31 -4.47 11.00
C TYR A 167 18.13 -4.12 9.50
N ALA A 168 17.00 -3.52 9.15
CA ALA A 168 16.61 -3.31 7.77
C ALA A 168 17.18 -2.04 7.14
N LYS A 169 17.60 -1.04 7.96
CA LYS A 169 18.14 0.26 7.52
C LYS A 169 17.20 1.03 6.59
N ILE A 170 15.90 1.00 6.89
CA ILE A 170 14.88 1.78 6.18
C ILE A 170 14.20 2.76 7.13
N PRO A 171 13.67 3.89 6.63
CA PRO A 171 12.89 4.82 7.44
C PRO A 171 11.63 4.15 7.97
N ILE A 172 11.27 4.45 9.22
CA ILE A 172 10.02 4.01 9.84
C ILE A 172 9.20 5.24 10.19
N ILE A 173 7.92 5.21 9.81
CA ILE A 173 6.91 6.21 10.16
C ILE A 173 5.83 5.53 10.97
N ASN A 174 5.43 6.15 12.07
CA ASN A 174 4.31 5.68 12.88
C ASN A 174 3.04 6.48 12.55
N LEU A 175 1.97 5.79 12.25
CA LEU A 175 0.67 6.39 12.00
C LEU A 175 -0.41 5.65 12.78
N ASN A 176 -1.07 6.35 13.70
CA ASN A 176 -2.24 5.79 14.39
C ASN A 176 -3.43 5.70 13.43
N PHE A 177 -4.32 4.74 13.69
CA PHE A 177 -5.63 4.76 13.04
C PHE A 177 -6.35 6.04 13.44
N PHE A 178 -6.98 6.68 12.47
CA PHE A 178 -7.63 7.97 12.63
C PHE A 178 -9.14 7.87 12.36
N ASP A 179 -9.87 8.86 12.86
CA ASP A 179 -11.22 9.18 12.45
C ASP A 179 -11.24 10.39 11.48
N LYS A 180 -12.42 10.84 11.08
CA LYS A 180 -12.57 11.96 10.14
C LYS A 180 -11.92 13.26 10.61
N ASN A 181 -11.77 13.46 11.92
CA ASN A 181 -11.29 14.73 12.50
C ASN A 181 -9.75 14.79 12.54
N ASN A 182 -9.08 13.63 12.49
CA ASN A 182 -7.64 13.51 12.73
C ASN A 182 -6.85 13.03 11.50
N ILE A 183 -7.46 13.04 10.30
CA ILE A 183 -6.78 12.59 9.07
C ILE A 183 -5.61 13.50 8.67
N LEU A 184 -5.71 14.79 8.95
CA LEU A 184 -4.63 15.75 8.76
C LEU A 184 -3.72 15.72 9.98
N ASN A 185 -2.54 15.13 9.86
CA ASN A 185 -1.58 14.95 10.93
C ASN A 185 -0.25 15.62 10.58
N LYS A 186 0.07 16.70 11.30
CA LYS A 186 1.26 17.51 11.04
C LYS A 186 2.56 16.70 11.19
N ASN A 187 2.68 15.90 12.22
CA ASN A 187 3.85 15.05 12.45
C ASN A 187 4.04 14.03 11.31
N PHE A 188 2.95 13.42 10.85
CA PHE A 188 2.97 12.53 9.69
C PHE A 188 3.40 13.27 8.41
N GLN A 189 2.87 14.49 8.20
CA GLN A 189 3.25 15.33 7.06
C GLN A 189 4.75 15.63 7.05
N GLU A 190 5.30 16.07 8.16
CA GLU A 190 6.72 16.43 8.29
C GLU A 190 7.64 15.23 8.00
N GLN A 191 7.39 14.08 8.65
CA GLN A 191 8.18 12.88 8.47
C GLN A 191 8.11 12.33 7.03
N MET A 192 6.91 12.28 6.46
CA MET A 192 6.73 11.77 5.10
C MET A 192 7.29 12.74 4.06
N GLN A 193 7.16 14.04 4.25
CA GLN A 193 7.69 15.03 3.34
C GLN A 193 9.22 14.97 3.24
N GLU A 194 9.90 14.80 4.37
CA GLU A 194 11.36 14.59 4.39
C GLU A 194 11.75 13.36 3.55
N ILE A 195 11.05 12.25 3.70
CA ILE A 195 11.33 11.04 2.93
C ILE A 195 11.07 11.24 1.43
N LEU A 196 9.97 11.90 1.08
CA LEU A 196 9.64 12.17 -0.33
C LEU A 196 10.69 13.08 -0.98
N GLN A 197 11.19 14.09 -0.27
CA GLN A 197 12.23 14.98 -0.77
C GLN A 197 13.60 14.28 -0.93
N LEU A 198 13.96 13.39 -0.02
CA LEU A 198 15.25 12.71 -0.02
C LEU A 198 15.33 11.53 -1.00
N LYS A 199 14.21 10.89 -1.32
CA LYS A 199 14.20 9.60 -2.04
C LYS A 199 13.49 9.63 -3.39
N ILE A 200 12.83 10.71 -3.72
CA ILE A 200 12.18 10.91 -5.01
C ILE A 200 12.86 12.10 -5.68
N PRO A 201 13.56 11.87 -6.79
CA PRO A 201 14.22 12.92 -7.55
C PRO A 201 13.22 13.86 -8.22
#